data_104b051280ac369858aa0bc1eecdd458
#
_entry.id   104b051280ac369858aa0bc1eecdd458
#
_cell.length_a   1.000
_cell.length_b   1.000
_cell.length_c   1.000
_cell.angle_alpha   90.00
_cell.angle_beta   90.00
_cell.angle_gamma   90.00
#
_symmetry.space_group_name_H-M   'P 1'
#
loop_
_entity.id
_entity.type
_entity.pdbx_description
1 polymer ?
#
loop_
_entity_poly.entity_id
_entity_poly.type
_entity_poly.pdbx_seq_one_letter_code
_entity_poly.pdbx_strand_id
1 'polypeptide(L)'
;MNVIFHVDLDAFYASVEKLDNPELQDKAVVVGALPGHRGVVSSCSYEARKFGVRSAMPVSQALRRCPTAVFVPVRMSRYLEVSRRVMKILESFTPEFRQISIDEAFMDMSGTERLYGSPVDAGNRIKDLVRAQTGLSLSIGIAANHYLAKLASEYCKPDGLYLVQPGREILFLDKLPIGRLWGVGEKTRQRLAELNITSVQALRDAPLDILRSMMGESSGRYLYRACRGEDPGVFLSAAKSHSVSSEMTFERDVKNADALKRSLLELAQQVMHRLLTADLRTNTVVLKLRFFDFATTTARKTVKHWITSSDEIYALAVDLLSQRWNGSTPVRLVGVGTANVVSLGGEVQGELFAEELDKRRKVEVAVTRLRQKMKDIKLTKASLIDRDTP
;
A
#
# COMPACT_ATOMS: atom_id res chain seq x y z
N MET A 1 18.34 -6.31 -25.15
CA MET A 1 16.96 -5.77 -25.03
C MET A 1 16.54 -5.98 -23.60
N ASN A 2 15.88 -5.00 -22.97
CA ASN A 2 15.42 -5.18 -21.59
C ASN A 2 14.28 -6.20 -21.56
N VAL A 3 14.33 -7.09 -20.56
CA VAL A 3 13.31 -8.12 -20.31
C VAL A 3 12.85 -7.97 -18.87
N ILE A 4 11.85 -7.14 -18.67
CA ILE A 4 11.32 -6.84 -17.34
C ILE A 4 10.11 -7.74 -17.06
N PHE A 5 10.14 -8.45 -15.94
CA PHE A 5 9.03 -9.21 -15.41
C PHE A 5 8.34 -8.40 -14.31
N HIS A 6 7.04 -8.36 -14.33
CA HIS A 6 6.22 -8.00 -13.17
C HIS A 6 5.49 -9.24 -12.70
N VAL A 7 5.75 -9.62 -11.46
CA VAL A 7 5.16 -10.79 -10.80
C VAL A 7 4.16 -10.32 -9.75
N ASP A 8 2.97 -10.94 -9.71
CA ASP A 8 1.88 -10.55 -8.82
C ASP A 8 1.14 -11.82 -8.34
N LEU A 9 1.05 -12.01 -7.02
CA LEU A 9 0.38 -13.16 -6.40
C LEU A 9 -1.14 -13.04 -6.55
N ASP A 10 -1.77 -14.08 -7.08
CA ASP A 10 -3.20 -14.08 -7.37
C ASP A 10 -4.07 -14.10 -6.11
N ALA A 11 -4.88 -13.04 -5.94
CA ALA A 11 -5.79 -12.87 -4.79
C ALA A 11 -5.11 -13.18 -3.45
N PHE A 12 -3.89 -12.71 -3.25
CA PHE A 12 -2.88 -13.18 -2.30
C PHE A 12 -3.44 -13.56 -0.92
N TYR A 13 -4.08 -12.63 -0.18
CA TYR A 13 -4.57 -12.96 1.16
C TYR A 13 -5.63 -14.06 1.13
N ALA A 14 -6.57 -13.99 0.19
CA ALA A 14 -7.60 -15.01 0.07
C ALA A 14 -7.01 -16.39 -0.32
N SER A 15 -5.95 -16.40 -1.13
CA SER A 15 -5.23 -17.64 -1.51
C SER A 15 -4.48 -18.22 -0.32
N VAL A 16 -3.86 -17.40 0.55
CA VAL A 16 -3.24 -17.89 1.80
C VAL A 16 -4.29 -18.46 2.77
N GLU A 17 -5.46 -17.82 2.89
CA GLU A 17 -6.53 -18.35 3.74
C GLU A 17 -7.04 -19.71 3.24
N LYS A 18 -7.19 -19.87 1.93
CA LYS A 18 -7.56 -21.15 1.31
C LYS A 18 -6.48 -22.23 1.48
N LEU A 19 -5.20 -21.82 1.44
CA LEU A 19 -4.08 -22.73 1.65
C LEU A 19 -4.03 -23.26 3.09
N ASP A 20 -4.25 -22.38 4.07
CA ASP A 20 -4.21 -22.72 5.49
C ASP A 20 -5.51 -23.44 5.96
N ASN A 21 -6.64 -23.23 5.26
CA ASN A 21 -7.91 -23.89 5.54
C ASN A 21 -8.54 -24.48 4.26
N PRO A 22 -8.32 -25.78 3.99
CA PRO A 22 -8.84 -26.45 2.81
C PRO A 22 -10.37 -26.39 2.64
N GLU A 23 -11.13 -26.19 3.71
CA GLU A 23 -12.58 -26.05 3.62
C GLU A 23 -13.02 -24.79 2.85
N LEU A 24 -12.11 -23.85 2.63
CA LEU A 24 -12.35 -22.62 1.88
C LEU A 24 -12.09 -22.75 0.38
N GLN A 25 -11.57 -23.86 -0.12
CA GLN A 25 -11.05 -24.00 -1.49
C GLN A 25 -12.04 -23.53 -2.57
N ASP A 26 -13.26 -24.05 -2.57
CA ASP A 26 -14.24 -23.72 -3.61
C ASP A 26 -15.24 -22.63 -3.19
N LYS A 27 -14.98 -21.98 -2.05
CA LYS A 27 -15.87 -20.96 -1.51
C LYS A 27 -15.44 -19.56 -1.95
N ALA A 28 -16.41 -18.67 -2.06
CA ALA A 28 -16.15 -17.24 -2.15
C ALA A 28 -15.59 -16.76 -0.80
N VAL A 29 -14.33 -16.34 -0.76
CA VAL A 29 -13.64 -15.89 0.45
C VAL A 29 -13.40 -14.38 0.36
N VAL A 30 -13.70 -13.68 1.43
CA VAL A 30 -13.48 -12.24 1.60
C VAL A 30 -12.62 -12.01 2.84
N VAL A 31 -11.42 -11.49 2.64
CA VAL A 31 -10.49 -11.14 3.73
C VAL A 31 -10.65 -9.66 4.04
N GLY A 32 -10.89 -9.34 5.30
CA GLY A 32 -11.07 -7.94 5.73
C GLY A 32 -11.75 -7.82 7.07
N ALA A 33 -12.51 -6.75 7.26
CA ALA A 33 -13.37 -6.64 8.42
C ALA A 33 -14.49 -7.69 8.37
N LEU A 34 -14.98 -8.10 9.52
CA LEU A 34 -16.10 -9.06 9.61
C LEU A 34 -17.46 -8.36 9.39
N PRO A 35 -18.48 -9.09 8.94
CA PRO A 35 -19.85 -8.58 8.86
C PRO A 35 -20.32 -8.02 10.20
N GLY A 36 -21.03 -6.89 10.16
CA GLY A 36 -21.46 -6.17 11.36
C GLY A 36 -20.46 -5.14 11.88
N HIS A 37 -19.20 -5.19 11.44
CA HIS A 37 -18.16 -4.24 11.76
C HIS A 37 -17.89 -3.23 10.64
N ARG A 38 -17.38 -2.05 11.02
CA ARG A 38 -16.87 -1.08 10.03
C ARG A 38 -15.59 -1.59 9.43
N GLY A 39 -15.47 -1.47 8.12
CA GLY A 39 -14.24 -1.78 7.42
C GLY A 39 -14.47 -2.13 5.96
N VAL A 40 -13.39 -2.49 5.32
CA VAL A 40 -13.36 -2.77 3.89
C VAL A 40 -12.81 -4.16 3.61
N VAL A 41 -13.07 -4.63 2.42
CA VAL A 41 -12.42 -5.80 1.85
C VAL A 41 -10.96 -5.49 1.61
N SER A 42 -10.05 -6.24 2.21
CA SER A 42 -8.60 -6.15 1.94
C SER A 42 -8.22 -6.96 0.70
N SER A 43 -8.72 -8.19 0.60
CA SER A 43 -8.58 -9.08 -0.57
C SER A 43 -9.80 -9.97 -0.70
N CYS A 44 -10.05 -10.48 -1.90
CA CYS A 44 -11.12 -11.45 -2.11
C CYS A 44 -10.75 -12.45 -3.19
N SER A 45 -11.24 -13.67 -3.05
CA SER A 45 -11.02 -14.77 -4.00
C SER A 45 -11.70 -14.49 -5.34
N TYR A 46 -11.29 -15.21 -6.37
CA TYR A 46 -11.87 -15.06 -7.71
C TYR A 46 -13.35 -15.47 -7.74
N GLU A 47 -13.79 -16.41 -6.91
CA GLU A 47 -15.19 -16.76 -6.74
C GLU A 47 -15.99 -15.55 -6.23
N ALA A 48 -15.50 -14.85 -5.22
CA ALA A 48 -16.14 -13.63 -4.73
C ALA A 48 -16.13 -12.49 -5.77
N ARG A 49 -15.05 -12.38 -6.58
CA ARG A 49 -14.96 -11.40 -7.67
C ARG A 49 -16.02 -11.58 -8.76
N LYS A 50 -16.51 -12.81 -9.00
CA LYS A 50 -17.62 -13.09 -9.94
C LYS A 50 -18.91 -12.38 -9.52
N PHE A 51 -19.13 -12.18 -8.22
CA PHE A 51 -20.26 -11.41 -7.68
C PHE A 51 -19.98 -9.89 -7.61
N GLY A 52 -18.87 -9.42 -8.20
CA GLY A 52 -18.50 -8.01 -8.21
C GLY A 52 -17.90 -7.53 -6.91
N VAL A 53 -17.49 -8.40 -5.98
CA VAL A 53 -16.71 -8.02 -4.79
C VAL A 53 -15.30 -7.60 -5.22
N ARG A 54 -14.77 -6.52 -4.63
CA ARG A 54 -13.44 -5.98 -4.93
C ARG A 54 -12.77 -5.46 -3.66
N SER A 55 -11.44 -5.39 -3.67
CA SER A 55 -10.67 -4.71 -2.62
C SER A 55 -11.10 -3.26 -2.46
N ALA A 56 -10.99 -2.74 -1.25
CA ALA A 56 -11.48 -1.42 -0.81
C ALA A 56 -13.01 -1.24 -0.77
N MET A 57 -13.80 -2.26 -1.18
CA MET A 57 -15.26 -2.24 -1.06
C MET A 57 -15.67 -2.32 0.43
N PRO A 58 -16.65 -1.52 0.90
CA PRO A 58 -17.23 -1.71 2.24
C PRO A 58 -17.75 -3.14 2.44
N VAL A 59 -17.43 -3.75 3.59
CA VAL A 59 -17.83 -5.14 3.90
C VAL A 59 -19.34 -5.32 3.81
N SER A 60 -20.13 -4.34 4.26
CA SER A 60 -21.60 -4.36 4.15
C SER A 60 -22.09 -4.43 2.69
N GLN A 61 -21.37 -3.82 1.76
CA GLN A 61 -21.66 -3.92 0.33
C GLN A 61 -21.22 -5.27 -0.24
N ALA A 62 -20.05 -5.78 0.19
CA ALA A 62 -19.57 -7.10 -0.23
C ALA A 62 -20.54 -8.20 0.21
N LEU A 63 -21.03 -8.14 1.44
CA LEU A 63 -22.04 -9.08 1.96
C LEU A 63 -23.34 -9.04 1.15
N ARG A 64 -23.83 -7.86 0.77
CA ARG A 64 -25.02 -7.76 -0.11
C ARG A 64 -24.80 -8.34 -1.50
N ARG A 65 -23.59 -8.22 -2.06
CA ARG A 65 -23.26 -8.75 -3.39
C ARG A 65 -23.03 -10.24 -3.39
N CYS A 66 -22.44 -10.78 -2.34
CA CYS A 66 -22.15 -12.21 -2.18
C CYS A 66 -22.52 -12.67 -0.76
N PRO A 67 -23.82 -12.93 -0.48
CA PRO A 67 -24.29 -13.34 0.84
C PRO A 67 -23.71 -14.68 1.32
N THR A 68 -23.28 -15.53 0.38
CA THR A 68 -22.70 -16.85 0.66
C THR A 68 -21.18 -16.79 0.88
N ALA A 69 -20.55 -15.62 0.80
CA ALA A 69 -19.12 -15.49 1.01
C ALA A 69 -18.74 -15.77 2.46
N VAL A 70 -17.60 -16.44 2.64
CA VAL A 70 -16.97 -16.63 3.94
C VAL A 70 -16.07 -15.42 4.21
N PHE A 71 -16.38 -14.66 5.27
CA PHE A 71 -15.59 -13.52 5.70
C PHE A 71 -14.58 -13.97 6.75
N VAL A 72 -13.31 -13.64 6.53
CA VAL A 72 -12.20 -13.98 7.43
C VAL A 72 -11.40 -12.74 7.81
N PRO A 73 -10.89 -12.66 9.05
CA PRO A 73 -10.10 -11.51 9.48
C PRO A 73 -8.72 -11.48 8.80
N VAL A 74 -8.10 -10.29 8.78
CA VAL A 74 -6.75 -10.11 8.25
C VAL A 74 -5.72 -10.72 9.19
N ARG A 75 -4.88 -11.64 8.70
CA ARG A 75 -3.75 -12.26 9.43
C ARG A 75 -2.41 -11.76 8.88
N MET A 76 -2.12 -10.47 9.04
CA MET A 76 -0.98 -9.79 8.40
C MET A 76 0.38 -10.49 8.66
N SER A 77 0.63 -11.00 9.86
CA SER A 77 1.87 -11.72 10.19
C SER A 77 2.05 -12.95 9.30
N ARG A 78 0.95 -13.71 9.06
CA ARG A 78 0.95 -14.89 8.20
C ARG A 78 1.21 -14.51 6.74
N TYR A 79 0.58 -13.45 6.26
CA TYR A 79 0.80 -12.98 4.88
C TYR A 79 2.24 -12.52 4.67
N LEU A 80 2.81 -11.80 5.62
CA LEU A 80 4.22 -11.39 5.58
C LEU A 80 5.19 -12.60 5.59
N GLU A 81 4.88 -13.66 6.33
CA GLU A 81 5.68 -14.89 6.34
C GLU A 81 5.68 -15.56 4.97
N VAL A 82 4.47 -15.75 4.39
CA VAL A 82 4.32 -16.39 3.07
C VAL A 82 4.94 -15.53 1.98
N SER A 83 4.72 -14.21 2.01
CA SER A 83 5.33 -13.26 1.10
C SER A 83 6.86 -13.41 1.07
N ARG A 84 7.52 -13.41 2.24
CA ARG A 84 8.99 -13.56 2.32
C ARG A 84 9.48 -14.86 1.68
N ARG A 85 8.72 -15.96 1.79
CA ARG A 85 9.07 -17.22 1.13
C ARG A 85 9.01 -17.09 -0.38
N VAL A 86 7.94 -16.48 -0.91
CA VAL A 86 7.80 -16.25 -2.35
C VAL A 86 8.88 -15.29 -2.84
N MET A 87 9.08 -14.16 -2.18
CA MET A 87 10.07 -13.16 -2.61
C MET A 87 11.49 -13.74 -2.63
N LYS A 88 11.83 -14.61 -1.68
CA LYS A 88 13.12 -15.32 -1.68
C LYS A 88 13.28 -16.28 -2.89
N ILE A 89 12.18 -16.90 -3.34
CA ILE A 89 12.20 -17.71 -4.57
C ILE A 89 12.46 -16.81 -5.78
N LEU A 90 11.76 -15.69 -5.88
CA LEU A 90 11.91 -14.76 -7.01
C LEU A 90 13.34 -14.18 -7.08
N GLU A 91 13.88 -13.76 -5.93
CA GLU A 91 15.25 -13.23 -5.80
C GLU A 91 16.33 -14.23 -6.27
N SER A 92 16.06 -15.54 -6.24
CA SER A 92 17.00 -16.56 -6.70
C SER A 92 17.17 -16.63 -8.23
N PHE A 93 16.30 -15.98 -9.00
CA PHE A 93 16.35 -15.98 -10.46
C PHE A 93 17.20 -14.85 -11.04
N THR A 94 17.29 -13.71 -10.35
CA THR A 94 18.07 -12.56 -10.79
C THR A 94 18.49 -11.69 -9.60
N PRO A 95 19.71 -11.11 -9.62
CA PRO A 95 20.12 -10.13 -8.61
C PRO A 95 19.35 -8.79 -8.76
N GLU A 96 18.85 -8.50 -9.96
CA GLU A 96 18.07 -7.29 -10.25
C GLU A 96 16.59 -7.51 -9.89
N PHE A 97 16.36 -7.75 -8.60
CA PHE A 97 15.06 -7.98 -7.99
C PHE A 97 14.61 -6.77 -7.18
N ARG A 98 13.35 -6.38 -7.33
CA ARG A 98 12.77 -5.30 -6.53
C ARG A 98 11.35 -5.63 -6.10
N GLN A 99 11.18 -5.89 -4.81
CA GLN A 99 9.86 -5.99 -4.19
C GLN A 99 9.18 -4.62 -4.13
N ILE A 100 7.92 -4.55 -4.55
CA ILE A 100 7.11 -3.31 -4.58
C ILE A 100 6.08 -3.33 -3.46
N SER A 101 5.44 -4.46 -3.25
CA SER A 101 4.43 -4.67 -2.22
C SER A 101 4.64 -6.02 -1.54
N ILE A 102 3.69 -6.42 -0.70
CA ILE A 102 3.70 -7.73 -0.05
C ILE A 102 3.49 -8.88 -1.06
N ASP A 103 2.91 -8.60 -2.22
CA ASP A 103 2.47 -9.56 -3.24
C ASP A 103 3.01 -9.28 -4.63
N GLU A 104 3.74 -8.18 -4.83
CA GLU A 104 4.25 -7.78 -6.15
C GLU A 104 5.77 -7.54 -6.15
N ALA A 105 6.42 -7.91 -7.25
CA ALA A 105 7.83 -7.62 -7.49
C ALA A 105 8.10 -7.37 -8.98
N PHE A 106 9.11 -6.55 -9.25
CA PHE A 106 9.77 -6.49 -10.54
C PHE A 106 11.07 -7.29 -10.53
N MET A 107 11.39 -7.88 -11.65
CA MET A 107 12.62 -8.61 -11.90
C MET A 107 13.18 -8.20 -13.26
N ASP A 108 14.42 -7.78 -13.33
CA ASP A 108 15.10 -7.64 -14.61
C ASP A 108 15.74 -8.99 -14.96
N MET A 109 15.21 -9.63 -15.99
CA MET A 109 15.64 -10.92 -16.49
C MET A 109 16.50 -10.80 -17.75
N SER A 110 16.96 -9.60 -18.09
CA SER A 110 17.83 -9.36 -19.24
C SER A 110 19.14 -10.16 -19.11
N GLY A 111 19.51 -10.87 -20.16
CA GLY A 111 20.76 -11.66 -20.20
C GLY A 111 20.69 -13.00 -19.46
N THR A 112 19.52 -13.43 -18.98
CA THR A 112 19.35 -14.71 -18.28
C THR A 112 18.96 -15.87 -19.22
N GLU A 113 18.90 -15.64 -20.53
CA GLU A 113 18.40 -16.60 -21.52
C GLU A 113 19.22 -17.90 -21.56
N ARG A 114 20.51 -17.82 -21.24
CA ARG A 114 21.40 -19.02 -21.18
C ARG A 114 21.06 -19.92 -19.98
N LEU A 115 20.47 -19.37 -18.93
CA LEU A 115 20.12 -20.08 -17.70
C LEU A 115 18.70 -20.64 -17.72
N TYR A 116 17.77 -19.88 -18.32
CA TYR A 116 16.34 -20.16 -18.19
C TYR A 116 15.60 -20.31 -19.52
N GLY A 117 16.28 -20.19 -20.66
CA GLY A 117 15.65 -20.23 -21.99
C GLY A 117 14.99 -18.91 -22.37
N SER A 118 13.90 -19.00 -23.13
CA SER A 118 13.13 -17.80 -23.51
C SER A 118 12.50 -17.13 -22.29
N PRO A 119 12.12 -15.84 -22.38
CA PRO A 119 11.39 -15.17 -21.30
C PRO A 119 10.11 -15.91 -20.86
N VAL A 120 9.44 -16.59 -21.80
CA VAL A 120 8.26 -17.40 -21.49
C VAL A 120 8.63 -18.65 -20.69
N ASP A 121 9.73 -19.33 -21.04
CA ASP A 121 10.22 -20.50 -20.31
C ASP A 121 10.64 -20.12 -18.88
N ALA A 122 11.38 -19.01 -18.74
CA ALA A 122 11.74 -18.46 -17.44
C ALA A 122 10.51 -18.16 -16.58
N GLY A 123 9.49 -17.53 -17.17
CA GLY A 123 8.24 -17.22 -16.47
C GLY A 123 7.48 -18.46 -16.02
N ASN A 124 7.37 -19.48 -16.86
CA ASN A 124 6.76 -20.75 -16.49
C ASN A 124 7.53 -21.44 -15.37
N ARG A 125 8.86 -21.46 -15.43
CA ARG A 125 9.69 -22.04 -14.37
C ARG A 125 9.52 -21.34 -13.03
N ILE A 126 9.38 -20.02 -13.03
CA ILE A 126 9.06 -19.24 -11.81
C ILE A 126 7.70 -19.67 -11.24
N LYS A 127 6.67 -19.71 -12.08
CA LYS A 127 5.31 -20.13 -11.69
C LYS A 127 5.30 -21.53 -11.08
N ASP A 128 5.93 -22.48 -11.74
CA ASP A 128 5.99 -23.89 -11.30
C ASP A 128 6.73 -24.02 -9.96
N LEU A 129 7.87 -23.30 -9.81
CA LEU A 129 8.65 -23.34 -8.57
C LEU A 129 7.90 -22.72 -7.38
N VAL A 130 7.25 -21.56 -7.60
CA VAL A 130 6.44 -20.93 -6.55
C VAL A 130 5.27 -21.82 -6.17
N ARG A 131 4.57 -22.40 -7.15
CA ARG A 131 3.46 -23.32 -6.88
C ARG A 131 3.93 -24.57 -6.13
N ALA A 132 5.02 -25.18 -6.53
CA ALA A 132 5.56 -26.38 -5.89
C ALA A 132 6.00 -26.12 -4.44
N GLN A 133 6.60 -24.95 -4.15
CA GLN A 133 7.10 -24.66 -2.82
C GLN A 133 6.10 -24.00 -1.88
N THR A 134 5.07 -23.32 -2.41
CA THR A 134 4.15 -22.52 -1.58
C THR A 134 2.67 -22.86 -1.77
N GLY A 135 2.31 -23.61 -2.81
CA GLY A 135 0.91 -23.87 -3.17
C GLY A 135 0.17 -22.68 -3.79
N LEU A 136 0.84 -21.53 -3.97
CA LEU A 136 0.22 -20.31 -4.50
C LEU A 136 0.40 -20.20 -6.00
N SER A 137 -0.57 -19.55 -6.65
CA SER A 137 -0.47 -19.11 -8.04
C SER A 137 -0.05 -17.64 -8.11
N LEU A 138 0.59 -17.29 -9.23
CA LEU A 138 0.94 -15.92 -9.56
C LEU A 138 0.79 -15.66 -11.05
N SER A 139 0.60 -14.39 -11.39
CA SER A 139 0.53 -13.92 -12.77
C SER A 139 1.76 -13.11 -13.12
N ILE A 140 2.33 -13.35 -14.31
CA ILE A 140 3.56 -12.69 -14.77
C ILE A 140 3.27 -11.93 -16.06
N GLY A 141 3.61 -10.62 -16.05
CA GLY A 141 3.69 -9.80 -17.23
C GLY A 141 5.15 -9.58 -17.61
N ILE A 142 5.47 -9.77 -18.88
CA ILE A 142 6.81 -9.63 -19.45
C ILE A 142 6.78 -8.54 -20.50
N ALA A 143 7.68 -7.56 -20.40
CA ALA A 143 7.76 -6.46 -21.38
C ALA A 143 9.14 -5.79 -21.38
N ALA A 144 9.35 -4.85 -22.30
CA ALA A 144 10.60 -4.08 -22.40
C ALA A 144 10.77 -3.02 -21.29
N ASN A 145 9.72 -2.72 -20.50
CA ASN A 145 9.77 -1.77 -19.42
C ASN A 145 8.79 -2.14 -18.29
N HIS A 146 8.95 -1.51 -17.13
CA HIS A 146 8.18 -1.80 -15.91
C HIS A 146 6.68 -1.50 -16.07
N TYR A 147 6.34 -0.40 -16.75
CA TYR A 147 4.96 0.00 -16.94
C TYR A 147 4.15 -1.05 -17.72
N LEU A 148 4.66 -1.47 -18.87
CA LEU A 148 4.03 -2.49 -19.71
C LEU A 148 4.00 -3.86 -19.02
N ALA A 149 5.06 -4.24 -18.31
CA ALA A 149 5.12 -5.50 -17.58
C ALA A 149 4.01 -5.56 -16.50
N LYS A 150 3.78 -4.45 -15.77
CA LYS A 150 2.69 -4.37 -14.79
C LYS A 150 1.31 -4.47 -15.43
N LEU A 151 1.07 -3.79 -16.54
CA LEU A 151 -0.20 -3.91 -17.28
C LEU A 151 -0.42 -5.33 -17.79
N ALA A 152 0.64 -5.99 -18.27
CA ALA A 152 0.59 -7.35 -18.80
C ALA A 152 0.24 -8.39 -17.73
N SER A 153 0.82 -8.26 -16.51
CA SER A 153 0.50 -9.17 -15.41
C SER A 153 -0.96 -9.03 -14.97
N GLU A 154 -1.49 -7.80 -14.88
CA GLU A 154 -2.89 -7.58 -14.55
C GLU A 154 -3.86 -8.05 -15.66
N TYR A 155 -3.42 -7.94 -16.93
CA TYR A 155 -4.20 -8.39 -18.08
C TYR A 155 -4.42 -9.91 -18.10
N CYS A 156 -3.39 -10.68 -17.71
CA CYS A 156 -3.44 -12.14 -17.79
C CYS A 156 -3.93 -12.85 -16.50
N LYS A 157 -4.29 -12.09 -15.44
CA LYS A 157 -4.84 -12.71 -14.19
C LYS A 157 -6.13 -13.48 -14.44
N PRO A 158 -6.37 -14.60 -13.73
CA PRO A 158 -5.49 -15.28 -12.78
C PRO A 158 -4.54 -16.28 -13.44
N ASP A 159 -3.47 -16.62 -12.72
CA ASP A 159 -2.50 -17.68 -13.06
C ASP A 159 -1.96 -17.60 -14.48
N GLY A 160 -1.87 -16.35 -14.99
CA GLY A 160 -1.49 -16.07 -16.36
C GLY A 160 0.00 -15.79 -16.53
N LEU A 161 0.42 -15.83 -17.79
CA LEU A 161 1.70 -15.35 -18.26
C LEU A 161 1.48 -14.62 -19.59
N TYR A 162 1.94 -13.39 -19.68
CA TYR A 162 1.77 -12.61 -20.90
C TYR A 162 3.03 -11.86 -21.29
N LEU A 163 3.51 -12.11 -22.50
CA LEU A 163 4.63 -11.40 -23.10
C LEU A 163 4.11 -10.32 -24.06
N VAL A 164 4.36 -9.06 -23.72
CA VAL A 164 4.22 -7.95 -24.68
C VAL A 164 5.41 -8.01 -25.62
N GLN A 165 5.18 -8.48 -26.84
CA GLN A 165 6.23 -8.62 -27.85
C GLN A 165 6.79 -7.26 -28.23
N PRO A 166 8.12 -7.11 -28.36
CA PRO A 166 8.75 -5.90 -28.85
C PRO A 166 8.20 -5.47 -30.22
N GLY A 167 7.89 -4.16 -30.33
CA GLY A 167 7.25 -3.57 -31.50
C GLY A 167 5.74 -3.79 -31.58
N ARG A 168 5.13 -4.47 -30.60
CA ARG A 168 3.67 -4.67 -30.51
C ARG A 168 3.04 -4.03 -29.28
N GLU A 169 3.72 -3.10 -28.64
CA GLU A 169 3.29 -2.42 -27.41
C GLU A 169 1.95 -1.70 -27.62
N ILE A 170 1.82 -1.00 -28.74
CA ILE A 170 0.60 -0.27 -29.10
C ILE A 170 -0.58 -1.24 -29.33
N LEU A 171 -0.35 -2.35 -30.00
CA LEU A 171 -1.37 -3.37 -30.22
C LEU A 171 -1.84 -4.02 -28.92
N PHE A 172 -0.96 -4.14 -27.92
CA PHE A 172 -1.33 -4.59 -26.59
C PHE A 172 -2.16 -3.55 -25.85
N LEU A 173 -1.71 -2.29 -25.84
CA LEU A 173 -2.38 -1.19 -25.17
C LEU A 173 -3.79 -0.96 -25.71
N ASP A 174 -4.00 -1.08 -27.01
CA ASP A 174 -5.31 -0.90 -27.67
C ASP A 174 -6.36 -1.97 -27.29
N LYS A 175 -5.90 -3.13 -26.76
CA LYS A 175 -6.79 -4.15 -26.21
C LYS A 175 -7.32 -3.79 -24.83
N LEU A 176 -6.69 -2.83 -24.15
CA LEU A 176 -7.04 -2.50 -22.78
C LEU A 176 -8.14 -1.43 -22.73
N PRO A 177 -9.18 -1.61 -21.91
CA PRO A 177 -10.05 -0.50 -21.55
C PRO A 177 -9.22 0.63 -20.91
N ILE A 178 -9.52 1.89 -21.20
CA ILE A 178 -8.75 3.05 -20.71
C ILE A 178 -8.57 3.07 -19.18
N GLY A 179 -9.59 2.62 -18.44
CA GLY A 179 -9.53 2.50 -16.98
C GLY A 179 -8.62 1.38 -16.46
N ARG A 180 -8.03 0.57 -17.36
CA ARG A 180 -7.00 -0.42 -16.99
C ARG A 180 -5.57 0.12 -17.11
N LEU A 181 -5.39 1.28 -17.70
CA LEU A 181 -4.11 1.97 -17.63
C LEU A 181 -3.79 2.31 -16.18
N TRP A 182 -2.63 1.86 -15.69
CA TRP A 182 -2.20 2.21 -14.34
C TRP A 182 -2.14 3.73 -14.20
N GLY A 183 -2.66 4.28 -13.10
CA GLY A 183 -2.81 5.72 -12.90
C GLY A 183 -4.12 6.33 -13.42
N VAL A 184 -4.93 5.58 -14.17
CA VAL A 184 -6.26 6.02 -14.62
C VAL A 184 -7.34 5.48 -13.68
N GLY A 185 -7.52 6.14 -12.54
CA GLY A 185 -8.64 5.88 -11.64
C GLY A 185 -9.95 6.49 -12.12
N GLU A 186 -11.03 6.26 -11.36
CA GLU A 186 -12.38 6.70 -11.74
C GLU A 186 -12.48 8.21 -12.03
N LYS A 187 -11.87 9.06 -11.19
CA LYS A 187 -11.85 10.51 -11.38
C LYS A 187 -11.11 10.93 -12.66
N THR A 188 -9.98 10.27 -12.96
CA THR A 188 -9.23 10.50 -14.20
C THR A 188 -10.05 10.07 -15.41
N ARG A 189 -10.69 8.90 -15.32
CA ARG A 189 -11.57 8.38 -16.38
C ARG A 189 -12.73 9.32 -16.69
N GLN A 190 -13.41 9.86 -15.66
CA GLN A 190 -14.49 10.83 -15.82
C GLN A 190 -13.99 12.10 -16.52
N ARG A 191 -12.88 12.68 -16.11
CA ARG A 191 -12.29 13.85 -16.76
C ARG A 191 -11.91 13.61 -18.22
N LEU A 192 -11.36 12.42 -18.52
CA LEU A 192 -11.06 12.06 -19.90
C LEU A 192 -12.33 11.92 -20.74
N ALA A 193 -13.40 11.37 -20.17
CA ALA A 193 -14.70 11.24 -20.83
C ALA A 193 -15.32 12.60 -21.16
N GLU A 194 -15.14 13.63 -20.33
CA GLU A 194 -15.55 15.02 -20.62
C GLU A 194 -14.91 15.59 -21.90
N LEU A 195 -13.74 15.03 -22.29
CA LEU A 195 -13.04 15.36 -23.54
C LEU A 195 -13.33 14.36 -24.67
N ASN A 196 -14.32 13.49 -24.51
CA ASN A 196 -14.62 12.38 -25.43
C ASN A 196 -13.45 11.38 -25.58
N ILE A 197 -12.50 11.34 -24.63
CA ILE A 197 -11.38 10.40 -24.61
C ILE A 197 -11.82 9.15 -23.81
N THR A 198 -12.35 8.14 -24.51
CA THR A 198 -12.91 6.93 -23.90
C THR A 198 -12.11 5.66 -24.16
N SER A 199 -11.10 5.71 -25.03
CA SER A 199 -10.21 4.61 -25.39
C SER A 199 -8.73 4.99 -25.24
N VAL A 200 -7.85 3.99 -25.20
CA VAL A 200 -6.40 4.21 -25.18
C VAL A 200 -5.94 4.86 -26.49
N GLN A 201 -6.52 4.46 -27.61
CA GLN A 201 -6.23 5.08 -28.90
C GLN A 201 -6.62 6.57 -28.90
N ALA A 202 -7.83 6.92 -28.47
CA ALA A 202 -8.26 8.33 -28.40
C ALA A 202 -7.35 9.16 -27.45
N LEU A 203 -6.87 8.54 -26.34
CA LEU A 203 -5.90 9.18 -25.46
C LEU A 203 -4.56 9.41 -26.15
N ARG A 204 -4.11 8.48 -26.97
CA ARG A 204 -2.87 8.58 -27.74
C ARG A 204 -2.95 9.66 -28.83
N ASP A 205 -4.10 9.80 -29.46
CA ASP A 205 -4.34 10.79 -30.53
C ASP A 205 -4.48 12.23 -29.95
N ALA A 206 -4.73 12.36 -28.65
CA ALA A 206 -4.85 13.65 -28.00
C ALA A 206 -3.50 14.39 -27.93
N PRO A 207 -3.45 15.70 -28.29
CA PRO A 207 -2.26 16.51 -28.15
C PRO A 207 -1.79 16.63 -26.70
N LEU A 208 -0.47 16.63 -26.50
CA LEU A 208 0.12 16.74 -25.15
C LEU A 208 -0.37 17.98 -24.41
N ASP A 209 -0.48 19.13 -25.10
CA ASP A 209 -0.86 20.40 -24.47
C ASP A 209 -2.31 20.36 -23.98
N ILE A 210 -3.21 19.66 -24.66
CA ILE A 210 -4.59 19.44 -24.19
C ILE A 210 -4.56 18.58 -22.90
N LEU A 211 -3.80 17.50 -22.88
CA LEU A 211 -3.68 16.65 -21.70
C LEU A 211 -3.07 17.41 -20.51
N ARG A 212 -2.07 18.27 -20.75
CA ARG A 212 -1.44 19.10 -19.72
C ARG A 212 -2.40 20.15 -19.16
N SER A 213 -3.13 20.84 -20.01
CA SER A 213 -4.08 21.90 -19.59
C SER A 213 -5.21 21.32 -18.75
N MET A 214 -5.73 20.13 -19.10
CA MET A 214 -6.89 19.53 -18.45
C MET A 214 -6.53 18.70 -17.20
N MET A 215 -5.38 18.01 -17.22
CA MET A 215 -4.98 17.07 -16.17
C MET A 215 -3.87 17.62 -15.27
N GLY A 216 -3.32 18.78 -15.61
CA GLY A 216 -2.11 19.35 -15.01
C GLY A 216 -0.84 18.80 -15.64
N GLU A 217 0.26 19.54 -15.49
CA GLU A 217 1.54 19.28 -16.15
C GLU A 217 2.04 17.83 -15.97
N SER A 218 2.11 17.37 -14.73
CA SER A 218 2.63 16.04 -14.39
C SER A 218 1.72 14.92 -14.90
N SER A 219 0.41 15.01 -14.63
CA SER A 219 -0.55 13.98 -15.03
C SER A 219 -0.73 13.91 -16.54
N GLY A 220 -0.71 15.06 -17.22
CA GLY A 220 -0.81 15.13 -18.68
C GLY A 220 0.39 14.46 -19.36
N ARG A 221 1.62 14.74 -18.91
CA ARG A 221 2.83 14.05 -19.41
C ARG A 221 2.81 12.55 -19.10
N TYR A 222 2.37 12.20 -17.91
CA TYR A 222 2.23 10.80 -17.51
C TYR A 222 1.32 10.05 -18.49
N LEU A 223 0.10 10.53 -18.71
CA LEU A 223 -0.89 9.90 -19.60
C LEU A 223 -0.40 9.83 -21.04
N TYR A 224 0.26 10.90 -21.51
CA TYR A 224 0.82 10.96 -22.87
C TYR A 224 1.86 9.86 -23.12
N ARG A 225 2.77 9.62 -22.15
CA ARG A 225 3.77 8.55 -22.25
C ARG A 225 3.13 7.17 -22.08
N ALA A 226 2.27 7.03 -21.07
CA ALA A 226 1.61 5.77 -20.73
C ALA A 226 0.84 5.15 -21.90
N CYS A 227 0.05 5.93 -22.64
CA CYS A 227 -0.72 5.44 -23.79
C CYS A 227 0.13 5.12 -25.03
N ARG A 228 1.41 5.51 -25.03
CA ARG A 228 2.40 5.19 -26.08
C ARG A 228 3.31 4.02 -25.71
N GLY A 229 3.10 3.39 -24.53
CA GLY A 229 3.94 2.30 -24.05
C GLY A 229 5.31 2.74 -23.56
N GLU A 230 5.54 4.03 -23.41
CA GLU A 230 6.74 4.58 -22.80
C GLU A 230 6.63 4.48 -21.28
N ASP A 231 7.73 4.11 -20.60
CA ASP A 231 7.73 4.08 -19.14
C ASP A 231 7.63 5.50 -18.55
N PRO A 232 6.55 5.82 -17.82
CA PRO A 232 6.44 7.14 -17.19
C PRO A 232 7.45 7.39 -16.06
N GLY A 233 8.24 6.36 -15.67
CA GLY A 233 9.28 6.44 -14.66
C GLY A 233 8.80 6.27 -13.22
N VAL A 234 7.53 5.97 -13.00
CA VAL A 234 6.94 5.84 -11.65
C VAL A 234 7.43 4.62 -10.88
N PHE A 235 7.96 3.62 -11.56
CA PHE A 235 8.49 2.40 -10.96
C PHE A 235 10.02 2.37 -10.92
N LEU A 236 10.73 3.37 -11.44
CA LEU A 236 12.19 3.35 -11.56
C LEU A 236 12.92 3.79 -10.28
N SER A 237 12.31 4.64 -9.48
CA SER A 237 12.92 5.14 -8.26
C SER A 237 12.40 4.41 -7.02
N ALA A 238 13.30 4.11 -6.08
CA ALA A 238 12.88 3.76 -4.74
C ALA A 238 12.03 4.92 -4.18
N ALA A 239 10.80 4.64 -3.79
CA ALA A 239 9.95 5.65 -3.17
C ALA A 239 10.62 6.12 -1.88
N LYS A 240 11.19 7.34 -1.88
CA LYS A 240 11.62 7.96 -0.63
C LYS A 240 10.37 8.19 0.21
N SER A 241 10.31 7.60 1.39
CA SER A 241 9.21 7.86 2.30
C SER A 241 9.29 9.32 2.74
N HIS A 242 8.36 10.14 2.27
CA HIS A 242 8.26 11.56 2.64
C HIS A 242 7.41 11.77 3.89
N SER A 243 6.73 10.72 4.35
CA SER A 243 5.84 10.75 5.52
C SER A 243 5.71 9.36 6.15
N VAL A 244 5.50 9.32 7.45
CA VAL A 244 5.12 8.12 8.22
C VAL A 244 3.82 8.45 8.94
N SER A 245 2.80 7.62 8.80
CA SER A 245 1.50 7.88 9.43
C SER A 245 0.84 6.60 9.94
N SER A 246 -0.05 6.76 10.92
CA SER A 246 -0.95 5.72 11.39
C SER A 246 -2.35 6.32 11.57
N GLU A 247 -3.38 5.58 11.16
CA GLU A 247 -4.78 6.03 11.20
C GLU A 247 -5.65 4.93 11.80
N MET A 248 -6.68 5.36 12.53
CA MET A 248 -7.68 4.47 13.13
C MET A 248 -9.08 4.93 12.72
N THR A 249 -9.88 4.03 12.17
CA THR A 249 -11.31 4.22 11.96
C THR A 249 -12.06 3.59 13.11
N PHE A 250 -12.88 4.37 13.81
CA PHE A 250 -13.68 3.88 14.95
C PHE A 250 -14.86 3.02 14.48
N GLU A 251 -15.19 1.99 15.24
CA GLU A 251 -16.38 1.16 14.99
C GLU A 251 -17.69 2.00 15.06
N ARG A 252 -17.74 2.95 15.98
CA ARG A 252 -18.78 3.97 16.08
C ARG A 252 -18.13 5.34 16.14
N ASP A 253 -18.83 6.35 15.63
CA ASP A 253 -18.32 7.72 15.67
C ASP A 253 -18.15 8.22 17.11
N VAL A 254 -17.01 8.82 17.40
CA VAL A 254 -16.61 9.22 18.77
C VAL A 254 -16.80 10.71 18.95
N LYS A 255 -17.42 11.10 20.10
CA LYS A 255 -17.56 12.49 20.57
C LYS A 255 -16.79 12.75 21.87
N ASN A 256 -16.19 11.72 22.46
CA ASN A 256 -15.47 11.82 23.72
C ASN A 256 -14.02 12.25 23.48
N ALA A 257 -13.64 13.39 24.08
CA ALA A 257 -12.30 13.96 23.93
C ALA A 257 -11.21 13.03 24.47
N ASP A 258 -11.46 12.36 25.59
CA ASP A 258 -10.46 11.50 26.22
C ASP A 258 -10.24 10.22 25.41
N ALA A 259 -11.31 9.68 24.80
CA ALA A 259 -11.19 8.56 23.86
C ALA A 259 -10.36 8.95 22.63
N LEU A 260 -10.58 10.15 22.05
CA LEU A 260 -9.77 10.65 20.95
C LEU A 260 -8.31 10.85 21.35
N LYS A 261 -8.05 11.46 22.51
CA LYS A 261 -6.67 11.64 23.04
C LYS A 261 -5.99 10.31 23.28
N ARG A 262 -6.68 9.30 23.83
CA ARG A 262 -6.15 7.93 24.02
C ARG A 262 -5.73 7.33 22.68
N SER A 263 -6.58 7.42 21.67
CA SER A 263 -6.26 6.96 20.31
C SER A 263 -5.08 7.71 19.68
N LEU A 264 -4.98 9.02 19.90
CA LEU A 264 -3.84 9.82 19.43
C LEU A 264 -2.52 9.36 20.08
N LEU A 265 -2.53 9.02 21.39
CA LEU A 265 -1.37 8.50 22.09
C LEU A 265 -0.91 7.16 21.52
N GLU A 266 -1.83 6.26 21.23
CA GLU A 266 -1.54 4.98 20.61
C GLU A 266 -0.94 5.16 19.21
N LEU A 267 -1.55 6.01 18.39
CA LEU A 267 -1.06 6.31 17.05
C LEU A 267 0.30 7.00 17.05
N ALA A 268 0.56 7.90 18.01
CA ALA A 268 1.86 8.55 18.20
C ALA A 268 2.98 7.54 18.51
N GLN A 269 2.70 6.55 19.36
CA GLN A 269 3.64 5.45 19.65
C GLN A 269 3.93 4.60 18.39
N GLN A 270 2.89 4.29 17.59
CA GLN A 270 3.06 3.53 16.36
C GLN A 270 3.90 4.30 15.33
N VAL A 271 3.67 5.60 15.19
CA VAL A 271 4.44 6.47 14.29
C VAL A 271 5.89 6.57 14.72
N MET A 272 6.15 6.80 16.02
CA MET A 272 7.52 6.87 16.55
C MET A 272 8.28 5.55 16.37
N HIS A 273 7.61 4.43 16.64
CA HIS A 273 8.19 3.10 16.41
C HIS A 273 8.59 2.89 14.93
N ARG A 274 7.74 3.28 13.98
CA ARG A 274 8.03 3.18 12.55
C ARG A 274 9.18 4.09 12.11
N LEU A 275 9.24 5.31 12.64
CA LEU A 275 10.35 6.24 12.38
C LEU A 275 11.69 5.64 12.83
N LEU A 276 11.74 5.12 14.07
CA LEU A 276 12.96 4.51 14.62
C LEU A 276 13.37 3.24 13.88
N THR A 277 12.41 2.40 13.50
CA THR A 277 12.68 1.16 12.75
C THR A 277 13.23 1.42 11.36
N ALA A 278 12.86 2.55 10.75
CA ALA A 278 13.29 2.94 9.41
C ALA A 278 14.49 3.92 9.42
N ASP A 279 15.11 4.16 10.59
CA ASP A 279 16.18 5.15 10.79
C ASP A 279 15.83 6.55 10.23
N LEU A 280 14.60 6.97 10.53
CA LEU A 280 14.05 8.25 10.08
C LEU A 280 13.86 9.21 11.26
N ARG A 281 13.87 10.52 10.96
CA ARG A 281 13.53 11.60 11.88
C ARG A 281 12.64 12.63 11.21
N THR A 282 11.91 13.38 12.01
CA THR A 282 10.98 14.41 11.55
C THR A 282 10.97 15.59 12.52
N ASN A 283 10.52 16.74 12.05
CA ASN A 283 10.21 17.92 12.86
C ASN A 283 8.75 18.38 12.66
N THR A 284 7.93 17.61 11.95
CA THR A 284 6.57 18.03 11.59
C THR A 284 5.58 16.93 11.90
N VAL A 285 4.58 17.24 12.72
CA VAL A 285 3.43 16.37 13.01
C VAL A 285 2.23 16.81 12.19
N VAL A 286 1.47 15.84 11.70
CA VAL A 286 0.23 16.04 10.94
C VAL A 286 -0.90 15.31 11.65
N LEU A 287 -1.98 16.02 11.94
CA LEU A 287 -3.25 15.46 12.39
C LEU A 287 -4.19 15.32 11.20
N LYS A 288 -4.90 14.20 11.12
CA LYS A 288 -6.00 13.98 10.18
C LYS A 288 -7.26 13.60 10.97
N LEU A 289 -8.35 14.28 10.71
CA LEU A 289 -9.68 13.97 11.23
C LEU A 289 -10.63 13.74 10.08
N ARG A 290 -11.44 12.70 10.16
CA ARG A 290 -12.58 12.49 9.28
C ARG A 290 -13.82 12.41 10.13
N PHE A 291 -14.81 13.21 9.80
CA PHE A 291 -16.09 13.27 10.53
C PHE A 291 -17.09 12.22 10.02
N PHE A 292 -18.23 12.14 10.66
CA PHE A 292 -19.30 11.18 10.36
C PHE A 292 -19.83 11.29 8.92
N ASP A 293 -19.83 12.50 8.36
CA ASP A 293 -20.24 12.84 6.99
C ASP A 293 -19.13 12.64 5.95
N PHE A 294 -18.01 12.02 6.32
CA PHE A 294 -16.81 11.85 5.52
C PHE A 294 -16.03 13.13 5.19
N ALA A 295 -16.46 14.31 5.67
CA ALA A 295 -15.64 15.51 5.61
C ALA A 295 -14.29 15.23 6.32
N THR A 296 -13.19 15.59 5.66
CA THR A 296 -11.85 15.34 6.18
C THR A 296 -11.10 16.65 6.33
N THR A 297 -10.53 16.88 7.50
CA THR A 297 -9.62 17.99 7.76
C THR A 297 -8.24 17.48 8.15
N THR A 298 -7.21 18.23 7.75
CA THR A 298 -5.83 17.99 8.15
C THR A 298 -5.23 19.27 8.72
N ALA A 299 -4.36 19.11 9.71
CA ALA A 299 -3.57 20.21 10.25
C ALA A 299 -2.14 19.71 10.48
N ARG A 300 -1.17 20.61 10.40
CA ARG A 300 0.24 20.29 10.65
C ARG A 300 0.90 21.34 11.53
N LYS A 301 1.87 20.89 12.32
CA LYS A 301 2.72 21.76 13.13
C LYS A 301 4.18 21.34 12.98
N THR A 302 5.04 22.29 12.63
CA THR A 302 6.48 22.10 12.51
C THR A 302 7.15 22.77 13.70
N VAL A 303 8.08 22.06 14.33
CA VAL A 303 8.92 22.55 15.42
C VAL A 303 10.36 22.80 14.91
N LYS A 304 11.14 23.58 15.65
CA LYS A 304 12.50 23.95 15.23
C LYS A 304 13.53 22.82 15.43
N HIS A 305 13.25 21.89 16.32
CA HIS A 305 14.12 20.75 16.65
C HIS A 305 13.58 19.42 16.09
N TRP A 306 14.40 18.39 16.10
CA TRP A 306 13.97 17.07 15.71
C TRP A 306 13.18 16.41 16.83
N ILE A 307 12.01 15.86 16.49
CA ILE A 307 11.13 15.14 17.42
C ILE A 307 11.82 13.84 17.84
N THR A 308 11.91 13.61 19.17
CA THR A 308 12.67 12.49 19.73
C THR A 308 11.82 11.49 20.49
N SER A 309 10.55 11.81 20.76
CA SER A 309 9.68 10.93 21.56
C SER A 309 8.24 10.88 21.03
N SER A 310 7.57 9.78 21.34
CA SER A 310 6.14 9.61 21.07
C SER A 310 5.27 10.60 21.89
N ASP A 311 5.73 11.04 23.05
CA ASP A 311 5.03 12.04 23.88
C ASP A 311 4.99 13.40 23.21
N GLU A 312 6.04 13.77 22.54
CA GLU A 312 6.09 15.03 21.78
C GLU A 312 5.16 14.99 20.58
N ILE A 313 5.15 13.88 19.81
CA ILE A 313 4.18 13.67 18.72
C ILE A 313 2.75 13.77 19.26
N TYR A 314 2.48 13.14 20.39
CA TYR A 314 1.16 13.17 21.06
C TYR A 314 0.76 14.58 21.48
N ALA A 315 1.64 15.31 22.17
CA ALA A 315 1.37 16.68 22.62
C ALA A 315 1.02 17.60 21.43
N LEU A 316 1.81 17.52 20.36
CA LEU A 316 1.54 18.28 19.12
C LEU A 316 0.22 17.86 18.46
N ALA A 317 -0.09 16.56 18.43
CA ALA A 317 -1.34 16.06 17.87
C ALA A 317 -2.56 16.50 18.68
N VAL A 318 -2.48 16.55 20.02
CA VAL A 318 -3.54 17.05 20.90
C VAL A 318 -3.75 18.57 20.73
N ASP A 319 -2.69 19.33 20.58
CA ASP A 319 -2.78 20.76 20.27
C ASP A 319 -3.48 20.99 18.91
N LEU A 320 -3.12 20.25 17.88
CA LEU A 320 -3.80 20.29 16.59
C LEU A 320 -5.26 19.84 16.66
N LEU A 321 -5.60 18.85 17.51
CA LEU A 321 -6.96 18.42 17.75
C LEU A 321 -7.82 19.57 18.29
N SER A 322 -7.32 20.30 19.27
CA SER A 322 -8.03 21.44 19.87
C SER A 322 -8.34 22.57 18.87
N GLN A 323 -7.52 22.69 17.83
CA GLN A 323 -7.68 23.70 16.77
C GLN A 323 -8.67 23.26 15.68
N ARG A 324 -8.89 21.95 15.50
CA ARG A 324 -9.65 21.39 14.36
C ARG A 324 -10.94 20.70 14.74
N TRP A 325 -11.12 20.39 16.01
CA TRP A 325 -12.32 19.74 16.50
C TRP A 325 -13.05 20.65 17.51
N ASN A 326 -14.33 20.84 17.29
CA ASN A 326 -15.18 21.71 18.10
C ASN A 326 -15.70 21.06 19.41
N GLY A 327 -15.23 19.85 19.75
CA GLY A 327 -15.66 19.12 20.93
C GLY A 327 -17.01 18.38 20.81
N SER A 328 -17.75 18.55 19.72
CA SER A 328 -19.12 18.02 19.59
C SER A 328 -19.36 17.20 18.31
N THR A 329 -18.73 17.56 17.19
CA THR A 329 -18.89 16.84 15.92
C THR A 329 -18.35 15.43 16.02
N PRO A 330 -19.16 14.39 15.68
CA PRO A 330 -18.70 13.01 15.77
C PRO A 330 -17.53 12.72 14.82
N VAL A 331 -16.47 12.14 15.38
CA VAL A 331 -15.24 11.77 14.64
C VAL A 331 -15.30 10.30 14.24
N ARG A 332 -15.19 10.04 12.95
CA ARG A 332 -15.17 8.70 12.36
C ARG A 332 -13.77 8.09 12.30
N LEU A 333 -12.75 8.91 12.01
CA LEU A 333 -11.36 8.49 11.89
C LEU A 333 -10.45 9.56 12.46
N VAL A 334 -9.44 9.10 13.16
CA VAL A 334 -8.32 9.91 13.63
C VAL A 334 -7.00 9.34 13.07
N GLY A 335 -6.10 10.22 12.67
CA GLY A 335 -4.77 9.85 12.18
C GLY A 335 -3.69 10.79 12.68
N VAL A 336 -2.54 10.20 12.99
CA VAL A 336 -1.29 10.92 13.29
C VAL A 336 -0.28 10.59 12.22
N GLY A 337 0.35 11.58 11.68
CA GLY A 337 1.39 11.43 10.67
C GLY A 337 2.54 12.40 10.90
N THR A 338 3.57 12.22 10.10
CA THR A 338 4.75 13.09 10.05
C THR A 338 5.01 13.51 8.62
N ALA A 339 5.60 14.69 8.46
CA ALA A 339 6.11 15.20 7.18
C ALA A 339 7.56 15.64 7.37
N ASN A 340 8.22 16.09 6.30
CA ASN A 340 9.63 16.48 6.35
C ASN A 340 10.52 15.38 6.96
N VAL A 341 10.28 14.14 6.54
CA VAL A 341 11.00 12.98 7.03
C VAL A 341 12.36 12.89 6.34
N VAL A 342 13.43 12.74 7.13
CA VAL A 342 14.80 12.60 6.63
C VAL A 342 15.49 11.40 7.29
N SER A 343 16.48 10.80 6.61
CA SER A 343 17.30 9.72 7.16
C SER A 343 18.23 10.24 8.24
N LEU A 344 18.49 9.43 9.27
CA LEU A 344 19.43 9.74 10.36
C LEU A 344 20.90 9.82 9.94
N GLY A 345 21.28 9.19 8.80
CA GLY A 345 22.65 9.19 8.29
C GLY A 345 23.15 10.48 7.63
N GLY A 346 22.32 11.58 7.57
CA GLY A 346 22.75 12.88 7.09
C GLY A 346 23.49 13.68 8.17
N GLU A 347 24.48 14.49 7.78
CA GLU A 347 25.20 15.39 8.68
C GLU A 347 24.25 16.23 9.54
N VAL A 348 24.37 16.12 10.84
CA VAL A 348 23.55 16.84 11.81
C VAL A 348 24.41 17.93 12.41
N GLN A 349 24.01 19.17 12.19
CA GLN A 349 24.51 20.28 12.99
C GLN A 349 24.12 20.03 14.45
N GLY A 350 25.10 19.87 15.33
CA GLY A 350 24.89 19.54 16.75
C GLY A 350 24.02 20.60 17.43
N GLU A 351 22.96 20.18 18.11
CA GLU A 351 22.12 21.06 18.92
C GLU A 351 22.75 21.27 20.30
N LEU A 352 22.78 22.53 20.75
CA LEU A 352 23.40 22.93 22.03
C LEU A 352 22.71 22.30 23.29
N PHE A 353 21.52 21.71 23.17
CA PHE A 353 20.74 21.11 24.28
C PHE A 353 20.50 19.61 24.09
N ALA A 354 21.48 18.89 23.55
CA ALA A 354 21.35 17.49 23.13
C ALA A 354 21.09 16.48 24.26
N GLU A 355 21.47 16.74 25.52
CA GLU A 355 21.48 15.71 26.58
C GLU A 355 20.10 15.20 27.02
N GLU A 356 19.13 16.10 27.18
CA GLU A 356 17.78 15.71 27.66
C GLU A 356 16.95 15.09 26.55
N LEU A 357 17.10 15.59 25.33
CA LEU A 357 16.51 15.03 24.11
C LEU A 357 17.11 13.65 23.83
N ASP A 358 18.38 13.44 24.09
CA ASP A 358 19.06 12.17 23.91
C ASP A 358 18.58 11.09 24.91
N LYS A 359 18.26 11.45 26.15
CA LYS A 359 17.69 10.51 27.15
C LYS A 359 16.33 9.99 26.72
N ARG A 360 15.41 10.86 26.27
CA ARG A 360 14.08 10.46 25.79
C ARG A 360 14.16 9.56 24.57
N ARG A 361 15.03 9.88 23.64
CA ARG A 361 15.29 9.05 22.47
C ARG A 361 15.87 7.69 22.84
N LYS A 362 16.81 7.61 23.77
CA LYS A 362 17.36 6.32 24.26
C LYS A 362 16.29 5.40 24.81
N VAL A 363 15.29 5.95 25.53
CA VAL A 363 14.15 5.18 26.04
C VAL A 363 13.29 4.65 24.87
N GLU A 364 12.93 5.49 23.89
CA GLU A 364 12.15 5.07 22.73
C GLU A 364 12.88 4.00 21.88
N VAL A 365 14.19 4.14 21.71
CA VAL A 365 15.02 3.14 21.02
C VAL A 365 15.04 1.83 21.80
N ALA A 366 15.20 1.87 23.13
CA ALA A 366 15.17 0.68 23.96
C ALA A 366 13.82 -0.05 23.90
N VAL A 367 12.71 0.69 24.00
CA VAL A 367 11.35 0.14 23.85
C VAL A 367 11.15 -0.46 22.47
N THR A 368 11.62 0.22 21.42
CA THR A 368 11.53 -0.29 20.04
C THR A 368 12.30 -1.60 19.87
N ARG A 369 13.52 -1.69 20.39
CA ARG A 369 14.35 -2.93 20.38
C ARG A 369 13.68 -4.06 21.15
N LEU A 370 13.08 -3.77 22.30
CA LEU A 370 12.34 -4.77 23.09
C LEU A 370 11.12 -5.29 22.33
N ARG A 371 10.33 -4.42 21.70
CA ARG A 371 9.19 -4.83 20.86
C ARG A 371 9.60 -5.71 19.68
N GLN A 372 10.77 -5.46 19.08
CA GLN A 372 11.29 -6.28 17.98
C GLN A 372 11.75 -7.66 18.46
N LYS A 373 12.35 -7.75 19.66
CA LYS A 373 12.84 -9.02 20.24
C LYS A 373 11.73 -9.87 20.84
N MET A 374 10.75 -9.23 21.48
CA MET A 374 9.70 -9.88 22.26
C MET A 374 8.34 -9.67 21.60
N LYS A 375 8.12 -10.34 20.47
CA LYS A 375 6.92 -10.16 19.61
C LYS A 375 5.60 -10.42 20.33
N ASP A 376 5.61 -11.22 21.40
CA ASP A 376 4.41 -11.62 22.14
C ASP A 376 4.11 -10.69 23.33
N ILE A 377 4.97 -9.70 23.63
CA ILE A 377 4.77 -8.77 24.74
C ILE A 377 4.26 -7.43 24.22
N LYS A 378 3.06 -7.07 24.63
CA LYS A 378 2.46 -5.75 24.36
C LYS A 378 3.04 -4.69 25.31
N LEU A 379 4.17 -4.08 24.93
CA LEU A 379 4.73 -2.94 25.64
C LEU A 379 3.95 -1.68 25.27
N THR A 380 3.23 -1.09 26.23
CA THR A 380 2.45 0.14 26.02
C THR A 380 2.56 1.03 27.26
N LYS A 381 2.15 2.30 27.13
CA LYS A 381 2.11 3.22 28.30
C LYS A 381 0.98 2.82 29.24
N ALA A 382 1.19 3.02 30.55
CA ALA A 382 0.20 2.68 31.59
C ALA A 382 -1.16 3.34 31.35
N SER A 383 -1.18 4.54 30.76
CA SER A 383 -2.43 5.26 30.41
C SER A 383 -3.25 4.60 29.29
N LEU A 384 -2.68 3.62 28.58
CA LEU A 384 -3.35 2.83 27.53
C LEU A 384 -3.77 1.44 28.02
N ILE A 385 -3.45 1.10 29.26
CA ILE A 385 -3.88 -0.18 29.88
C ILE A 385 -5.30 0.05 30.42
N ASP A 386 -6.27 -0.68 29.85
CA ASP A 386 -7.60 -0.71 30.44
C ASP A 386 -7.56 -1.38 31.82
N ARG A 387 -7.95 -0.65 32.86
CA ARG A 387 -7.97 -1.14 34.25
C ARG A 387 -9.12 -2.13 34.52
N ASP A 388 -9.99 -2.34 33.52
CA ASP A 388 -11.20 -3.16 33.63
C ASP A 388 -11.11 -4.51 32.91
N THR A 389 -9.91 -4.96 32.53
CA THR A 389 -9.73 -6.35 32.08
C THR A 389 -9.15 -7.15 33.24
N PRO A 390 -9.88 -8.17 33.79
CA PRO A 390 -9.37 -9.05 34.86
C PRO A 390 -8.18 -9.90 34.41
#